data_e66efe0ad950244db4969ce76cc58153
#
_entry.id   e66efe0ad950244db4969ce76cc58153
#
_cell.length_a   1.000
_cell.length_b   1.000
_cell.length_c   1.000
_cell.angle_alpha   90.00
_cell.angle_beta   90.00
_cell.angle_gamma   90.00
#
_symmetry.space_group_name_H-M   'P 1'
#
loop_
_entity.id
_entity.type
_entity.pdbx_description
1 polymer ?
#
loop_
_entity_poly.entity_id
_entity_poly.type
_entity_poly.pdbx_seq_one_letter_code
_entity_poly.pdbx_strand_id
1 'polypeptide(L)'
;MRMVLVAITTAAALAAQTGESSLDFEFFKTRVQPILLKKREGHARCYVCHSTGTPYRLQRLSPGATTWNEDQSRKNFEATANMVNLRDLNASPLLTYPLATSAGGNRFHPGGKHWDSKSDPEWKTLEEWVHGQKVTASK
;
A
#
# COMPACT_ATOMS: atom_id res chain seq x y z
N MET A 1 -35.42 59.95 -0.48
CA MET A 1 -35.42 58.53 -0.10
C MET A 1 -34.23 57.87 -0.81
N ARG A 2 -33.14 57.64 -0.13
CA ARG A 2 -31.90 57.03 -0.70
C ARG A 2 -31.91 55.56 -0.35
N MET A 3 -31.99 54.68 -1.36
CA MET A 3 -31.85 53.23 -1.21
C MET A 3 -30.37 52.88 -1.18
N VAL A 4 -29.92 52.29 -0.06
CA VAL A 4 -28.59 51.74 0.10
C VAL A 4 -28.67 50.26 -0.29
N LEU A 5 -28.01 49.86 -1.40
CA LEU A 5 -27.80 48.46 -1.76
C LEU A 5 -26.64 47.93 -0.96
N VAL A 6 -26.89 46.94 -0.09
CA VAL A 6 -25.87 46.17 0.59
C VAL A 6 -25.54 44.97 -0.29
N ALA A 7 -24.33 44.95 -0.85
CA ALA A 7 -23.81 43.82 -1.59
C ALA A 7 -23.23 42.79 -0.57
N ILE A 8 -23.85 41.61 -0.49
CA ILE A 8 -23.37 40.50 0.30
C ILE A 8 -22.43 39.70 -0.58
N THR A 9 -21.12 39.80 -0.33
CA THR A 9 -20.10 38.97 -0.95
C THR A 9 -19.98 37.67 -0.16
N THR A 10 -20.50 36.56 -0.71
CA THR A 10 -20.27 35.22 -0.19
C THR A 10 -18.87 34.74 -0.61
N ALA A 11 -17.95 34.71 0.32
CA ALA A 11 -16.64 34.08 0.16
C ALA A 11 -16.84 32.55 0.20
N ALA A 12 -16.70 31.89 -0.95
CA ALA A 12 -16.64 30.44 -1.04
C ALA A 12 -15.28 30.01 -0.50
N ALA A 13 -15.24 29.40 0.68
CA ALA A 13 -14.06 28.75 1.23
C ALA A 13 -13.78 27.48 0.41
N LEU A 14 -12.74 27.52 -0.42
CA LEU A 14 -12.17 26.33 -1.05
C LEU A 14 -11.50 25.51 0.06
N ALA A 15 -12.20 24.49 0.57
CA ALA A 15 -11.57 23.48 1.42
C ALA A 15 -10.56 22.72 0.54
N ALA A 16 -9.27 22.97 0.77
CA ALA A 16 -8.21 22.16 0.23
C ALA A 16 -8.40 20.75 0.83
N GLN A 17 -8.87 19.81 0.02
CA GLN A 17 -8.83 18.39 0.36
C GLN A 17 -7.36 17.99 0.37
N THR A 18 -6.76 17.97 1.56
CA THR A 18 -5.51 17.23 1.78
C THR A 18 -5.84 15.80 1.44
N GLY A 19 -5.29 15.29 0.34
CA GLY A 19 -5.44 13.91 -0.07
C GLY A 19 -4.80 13.01 0.97
N GLU A 20 -5.51 12.72 2.06
CA GLU A 20 -5.19 11.62 2.93
C GLU A 20 -5.16 10.36 2.06
N SER A 21 -4.05 9.65 2.11
CA SER A 21 -3.92 8.34 1.49
C SER A 21 -5.17 7.54 1.85
N SER A 22 -5.95 7.13 0.85
CA SER A 22 -7.16 6.31 1.05
C SER A 22 -6.82 4.89 1.53
N LEU A 23 -5.53 4.59 1.73
CA LEU A 23 -5.03 3.29 2.16
C LEU A 23 -5.45 2.99 3.59
N ASP A 24 -6.01 1.81 3.78
CA ASP A 24 -6.53 1.38 5.07
C ASP A 24 -5.45 0.62 5.86
N PHE A 25 -5.18 1.07 7.09
CA PHE A 25 -4.17 0.44 7.95
C PHE A 25 -4.62 -0.93 8.47
N GLU A 26 -5.88 -1.10 8.81
CA GLU A 26 -6.38 -2.39 9.31
C GLU A 26 -6.41 -3.44 8.20
N PHE A 27 -6.73 -3.05 6.97
CA PHE A 27 -6.59 -3.92 5.81
C PHE A 27 -5.12 -4.30 5.59
N PHE A 28 -4.21 -3.35 5.66
CA PHE A 28 -2.78 -3.62 5.56
C PHE A 28 -2.34 -4.65 6.61
N LYS A 29 -2.64 -4.39 7.87
CA LYS A 29 -2.23 -5.21 9.01
C LYS A 29 -2.78 -6.64 8.93
N THR A 30 -4.03 -6.80 8.53
CA THR A 30 -4.72 -8.09 8.54
C THR A 30 -4.63 -8.87 7.24
N ARG A 31 -4.40 -8.20 6.11
CA ARG A 31 -4.42 -8.82 4.78
C ARG A 31 -3.10 -8.71 4.03
N VAL A 32 -2.49 -7.53 4.00
CA VAL A 32 -1.23 -7.29 3.26
C VAL A 32 -0.02 -7.80 4.03
N GLN A 33 0.07 -7.48 5.32
CA GLN A 33 1.20 -7.86 6.17
C GLN A 33 1.49 -9.37 6.19
N PRO A 34 0.48 -10.27 6.27
CA PRO A 34 0.71 -11.71 6.17
C PRO A 34 1.37 -12.12 4.84
N ILE A 35 1.04 -11.45 3.73
CA ILE A 35 1.65 -11.71 2.41
C ILE A 35 3.15 -11.40 2.45
N LEU A 36 3.54 -10.30 3.07
CA LEU A 36 4.95 -9.89 3.20
C LEU A 36 5.78 -10.84 4.05
N LEU A 37 5.14 -11.53 5.00
CA LEU A 37 5.75 -12.51 5.92
C LEU A 37 5.73 -13.94 5.37
N LYS A 38 4.87 -14.23 4.39
CA LYS A 38 4.67 -15.59 3.91
C LYS A 38 5.91 -16.17 3.24
N LYS A 39 6.30 -17.38 3.66
CA LYS A 39 7.30 -18.20 2.97
C LYS A 39 6.66 -18.86 1.75
N ARG A 40 7.27 -18.65 0.58
CA ARG A 40 6.90 -19.33 -0.68
C ARG A 40 8.00 -20.27 -1.08
N GLU A 41 7.63 -21.38 -1.69
CA GLU A 41 8.61 -22.34 -2.22
C GLU A 41 9.46 -21.65 -3.30
N GLY A 42 10.76 -21.89 -3.26
CA GLY A 42 11.69 -21.27 -4.21
C GLY A 42 11.98 -19.78 -4.03
N HIS A 43 11.31 -19.10 -3.07
CA HIS A 43 11.44 -17.66 -2.87
C HIS A 43 11.80 -17.29 -1.43
N ALA A 44 12.58 -16.22 -1.25
CA ALA A 44 12.72 -15.57 0.04
C ALA A 44 11.38 -14.88 0.42
N ARG A 45 11.12 -14.74 1.74
CA ARG A 45 10.03 -13.88 2.20
C ARG A 45 10.33 -12.43 1.80
N CYS A 46 9.31 -11.66 1.42
CA CYS A 46 9.48 -10.25 1.04
C CYS A 46 10.30 -9.47 2.08
N TYR A 47 9.92 -9.60 3.36
CA TYR A 47 10.58 -8.85 4.43
C TYR A 47 12.06 -9.23 4.62
N VAL A 48 12.50 -10.43 4.25
CA VAL A 48 13.90 -10.84 4.41
C VAL A 48 14.84 -9.96 3.59
N CYS A 49 14.51 -9.73 2.32
CA CYS A 49 15.25 -8.80 1.47
C CYS A 49 14.93 -7.34 1.84
N HIS A 50 13.66 -7.03 2.08
CA HIS A 50 13.22 -5.67 2.35
C HIS A 50 13.47 -5.18 3.78
N SER A 51 14.01 -5.98 4.69
CA SER A 51 14.51 -5.51 5.99
C SER A 51 15.99 -5.10 5.97
N THR A 52 16.68 -5.27 4.83
CA THR A 52 18.10 -4.97 4.68
C THR A 52 18.37 -4.31 3.32
N GLY A 53 19.11 -3.21 3.28
CA GLY A 53 19.76 -2.70 2.07
C GLY A 53 18.89 -2.25 0.88
N THR A 54 17.56 -2.28 0.96
CA THR A 54 16.66 -1.84 -0.12
C THR A 54 16.02 -0.48 0.19
N PRO A 55 15.66 0.34 -0.82
CA PRO A 55 14.92 1.59 -0.60
C PRO A 55 13.54 1.37 0.04
N TYR A 56 12.80 0.35 -0.41
CA TYR A 56 11.59 -0.13 0.28
C TYR A 56 12.02 -0.95 1.48
N ARG A 57 11.85 -0.39 2.69
CA ARG A 57 12.39 -0.99 3.91
C ARG A 57 11.31 -1.33 4.92
N LEU A 58 11.19 -2.63 5.18
CA LEU A 58 10.35 -3.19 6.24
C LEU A 58 11.12 -3.34 7.54
N GLN A 59 10.43 -3.34 8.66
CA GLN A 59 11.00 -3.59 9.98
C GLN A 59 11.47 -5.05 10.11
N ARG A 60 12.57 -5.27 10.82
CA ARG A 60 12.96 -6.63 11.21
C ARG A 60 11.99 -7.16 12.25
N LEU A 61 11.71 -8.46 12.18
CA LEU A 61 10.99 -9.12 13.27
C LEU A 61 11.80 -9.07 14.56
N SER A 62 11.12 -8.86 15.68
CA SER A 62 11.73 -8.99 16.99
C SER A 62 12.19 -10.45 17.22
N PRO A 63 13.25 -10.69 18.02
CA PRO A 63 13.71 -12.05 18.31
C PRO A 63 12.55 -12.94 18.79
N GLY A 64 12.38 -14.10 18.16
CA GLY A 64 11.31 -15.05 18.49
C GLY A 64 9.91 -14.69 17.98
N ALA A 65 9.71 -13.52 17.40
CA ALA A 65 8.40 -13.12 16.85
C ALA A 65 8.17 -13.70 15.45
N THR A 66 6.94 -14.08 15.17
CA THR A 66 6.47 -14.53 13.84
C THR A 66 5.72 -13.45 13.08
N THR A 67 5.36 -12.36 13.76
CA THR A 67 4.69 -11.20 13.19
C THR A 67 5.25 -9.91 13.81
N TRP A 68 4.95 -8.78 13.18
CA TRP A 68 5.31 -7.46 13.69
C TRP A 68 4.35 -6.99 14.80
N ASN A 69 4.89 -6.26 15.76
CA ASN A 69 4.07 -5.54 16.73
C ASN A 69 3.40 -4.30 16.08
N GLU A 70 2.56 -3.60 16.83
CA GLU A 70 1.79 -2.46 16.32
C GLU A 70 2.67 -1.34 15.77
N ASP A 71 3.73 -0.94 16.48
CA ASP A 71 4.64 0.12 16.04
C ASP A 71 5.40 -0.27 14.75
N GLN A 72 5.85 -1.51 14.68
CA GLN A 72 6.50 -2.05 13.49
C GLN A 72 5.52 -2.12 12.31
N SER A 73 4.27 -2.51 12.56
CA SER A 73 3.22 -2.58 11.54
C SER A 73 2.90 -1.19 10.98
N ARG A 74 2.85 -0.15 11.81
CA ARG A 74 2.64 1.23 11.36
C ARG A 74 3.79 1.72 10.48
N LYS A 75 5.03 1.50 10.88
CA LYS A 75 6.21 1.83 10.07
C LYS A 75 6.23 1.08 8.75
N ASN A 76 5.82 -0.19 8.75
CA ASN A 76 5.72 -1.00 7.53
C ASN A 76 4.58 -0.51 6.62
N PHE A 77 3.46 -0.08 7.20
CA PHE A 77 2.37 0.54 6.47
C PHE A 77 2.85 1.79 5.72
N GLU A 78 3.51 2.71 6.41
CA GLU A 78 4.07 3.93 5.82
C GLU A 78 5.08 3.63 4.71
N ALA A 79 6.01 2.69 4.97
CA ALA A 79 6.99 2.25 3.98
C ALA A 79 6.32 1.63 2.75
N THR A 80 5.27 0.84 2.94
CA THR A 80 4.53 0.18 1.85
C THR A 80 3.65 1.17 1.08
N ALA A 81 3.08 2.17 1.76
CA ALA A 81 2.34 3.25 1.12
C ALA A 81 3.20 4.05 0.14
N ASN A 82 4.50 4.20 0.40
CA ASN A 82 5.44 4.82 -0.53
C ASN A 82 5.68 3.99 -1.81
N MET A 83 5.24 2.74 -1.85
CA MET A 83 5.27 1.87 -3.03
C MET A 83 3.99 1.95 -3.85
N VAL A 84 3.07 2.85 -3.51
CA VAL A 84 1.84 3.11 -4.25
C VAL A 84 2.02 4.35 -5.14
N ASN A 85 1.74 4.19 -6.43
CA ASN A 85 1.75 5.28 -7.38
C ASN A 85 0.37 5.94 -7.42
N LEU A 86 0.21 7.06 -6.73
CA LEU A 86 -1.08 7.78 -6.64
C LEU A 86 -1.56 8.37 -7.97
N ARG A 87 -0.70 8.46 -9.01
CA ARG A 87 -1.09 8.94 -10.35
C ARG A 87 -1.61 7.81 -11.23
N ASP A 88 -1.12 6.60 -11.00
CA ASP A 88 -1.56 5.38 -11.69
C ASP A 88 -1.40 4.21 -10.72
N LEU A 89 -2.48 3.86 -10.05
CA LEU A 89 -2.50 2.81 -9.03
C LEU A 89 -2.05 1.46 -9.59
N ASN A 90 -2.38 1.16 -10.85
CA ASN A 90 -1.99 -0.09 -11.49
C ASN A 90 -0.49 -0.17 -11.82
N ALA A 91 0.18 0.98 -11.94
CA ALA A 91 1.63 1.07 -12.11
C ALA A 91 2.40 1.16 -10.78
N SER A 92 1.74 0.90 -9.65
CA SER A 92 2.37 0.88 -8.33
C SER A 92 3.52 -0.12 -8.28
N PRO A 93 4.72 0.25 -7.82
CA PRO A 93 5.85 -0.67 -7.62
C PRO A 93 5.50 -1.89 -6.77
N LEU A 94 4.62 -1.75 -5.76
CA LEU A 94 4.12 -2.85 -4.95
C LEU A 94 3.46 -3.95 -5.77
N LEU A 95 2.75 -3.59 -6.85
CA LEU A 95 2.03 -4.52 -7.73
C LEU A 95 2.91 -5.04 -8.87
N THR A 96 3.76 -4.18 -9.43
CA THR A 96 4.46 -4.48 -10.68
C THR A 96 5.79 -5.18 -10.47
N TYR A 97 6.53 -4.87 -9.40
CA TYR A 97 7.87 -5.46 -9.22
C TYR A 97 7.84 -6.97 -8.94
N PRO A 98 6.99 -7.49 -8.05
CA PRO A 98 6.95 -8.94 -7.78
C PRO A 98 6.10 -9.75 -8.76
N LEU A 99 5.53 -9.12 -9.80
CA LEU A 99 4.71 -9.76 -10.83
C LEU A 99 5.57 -10.24 -12.00
N ALA A 100 5.21 -11.37 -12.63
CA ALA A 100 5.84 -11.85 -13.84
C ALA A 100 5.77 -10.83 -14.98
N THR A 101 6.85 -10.69 -15.75
CA THR A 101 6.90 -9.77 -16.89
C THR A 101 5.85 -10.08 -17.95
N SER A 102 5.53 -11.36 -18.16
CA SER A 102 4.44 -11.81 -19.04
C SER A 102 3.06 -11.33 -18.62
N ALA A 103 2.90 -10.99 -17.32
CA ALA A 103 1.66 -10.43 -16.76
C ALA A 103 1.72 -8.89 -16.61
N GLY A 104 2.76 -8.25 -17.13
CA GLY A 104 2.97 -6.80 -17.02
C GLY A 104 3.85 -6.37 -15.86
N GLY A 105 4.61 -7.30 -15.26
CA GLY A 105 5.54 -7.01 -14.18
C GLY A 105 6.86 -6.40 -14.62
N ASN A 106 7.61 -5.88 -13.65
CA ASN A 106 8.90 -5.25 -13.87
C ASN A 106 10.02 -6.31 -13.86
N ARG A 107 10.84 -6.33 -14.93
CA ARG A 107 11.98 -7.25 -15.08
C ARG A 107 13.18 -6.93 -14.17
N PHE A 108 13.21 -5.76 -13.56
CA PHE A 108 14.35 -5.29 -12.76
C PHE A 108 14.18 -5.51 -11.25
N HIS A 109 13.31 -6.43 -10.83
CA HIS A 109 13.17 -6.80 -9.44
C HIS A 109 14.19 -7.90 -9.09
N PRO A 110 15.27 -7.59 -8.31
CA PRO A 110 16.31 -8.57 -7.99
C PRO A 110 15.79 -9.80 -7.21
N GLY A 111 14.71 -9.63 -6.44
CA GLY A 111 14.00 -10.71 -5.76
C GLY A 111 13.22 -11.66 -6.67
N GLY A 112 13.17 -11.35 -7.96
CA GLY A 112 12.40 -12.11 -8.95
C GLY A 112 10.89 -11.94 -8.82
N LYS A 113 10.16 -12.69 -9.62
CA LYS A 113 8.70 -12.75 -9.56
C LYS A 113 8.25 -13.58 -8.35
N HIS A 114 7.16 -13.17 -7.74
CA HIS A 114 6.44 -13.93 -6.72
C HIS A 114 5.08 -14.44 -7.22
N TRP A 115 4.52 -13.77 -8.23
CA TRP A 115 3.23 -14.11 -8.84
C TRP A 115 3.35 -14.19 -10.37
N ASP A 116 2.78 -15.25 -10.94
CA ASP A 116 2.76 -15.49 -12.39
C ASP A 116 1.65 -14.71 -13.10
N SER A 117 0.61 -14.32 -12.35
CA SER A 117 -0.60 -13.74 -12.92
C SER A 117 -1.26 -12.77 -11.93
N LYS A 118 -1.96 -11.77 -12.48
CA LYS A 118 -2.85 -10.88 -11.73
C LYS A 118 -4.08 -11.58 -11.14
N SER A 119 -4.34 -12.82 -11.52
CA SER A 119 -5.40 -13.64 -10.93
C SER A 119 -5.00 -14.34 -9.64
N ASP A 120 -3.72 -14.24 -9.23
CA ASP A 120 -3.27 -14.79 -7.96
C ASP A 120 -4.00 -14.08 -6.79
N PRO A 121 -4.57 -14.82 -5.83
CA PRO A 121 -5.32 -14.23 -4.71
C PRO A 121 -4.52 -13.25 -3.86
N GLU A 122 -3.23 -13.49 -3.65
CA GLU A 122 -2.38 -12.57 -2.89
C GLU A 122 -2.11 -11.29 -3.67
N TRP A 123 -1.86 -11.41 -4.98
CA TRP A 123 -1.69 -10.23 -5.83
C TRP A 123 -2.96 -9.37 -5.85
N LYS A 124 -4.14 -10.01 -5.95
CA LYS A 124 -5.43 -9.30 -5.85
C LYS A 124 -5.62 -8.60 -4.50
N THR A 125 -5.21 -9.24 -3.41
CA THR A 125 -5.26 -8.61 -2.09
C THR A 125 -4.42 -7.33 -2.03
N LEU A 126 -3.23 -7.33 -2.65
CA LEU A 126 -2.41 -6.13 -2.76
C LEU A 126 -3.08 -5.07 -3.64
N GLU A 127 -3.66 -5.48 -4.78
CA GLU A 127 -4.40 -4.60 -5.68
C GLU A 127 -5.59 -3.93 -4.97
N GLU A 128 -6.41 -4.70 -4.25
CA GLU A 128 -7.53 -4.20 -3.43
C GLU A 128 -7.07 -3.12 -2.45
N TRP A 129 -5.98 -3.39 -1.72
CA TRP A 129 -5.43 -2.40 -0.79
C TRP A 129 -4.94 -1.15 -1.48
N VAL A 130 -4.20 -1.27 -2.58
CA VAL A 130 -3.71 -0.14 -3.39
C VAL A 130 -4.86 0.70 -3.90
N HIS A 131 -6.00 0.09 -4.24
CA HIS A 131 -7.22 0.76 -4.68
C HIS A 131 -8.11 1.28 -3.52
N GLY A 132 -7.62 1.22 -2.28
CA GLY A 132 -8.31 1.82 -1.13
C GLY A 132 -9.41 0.95 -0.51
N GLN A 133 -9.40 -0.36 -0.77
CA GLN A 133 -10.31 -1.29 -0.11
C GLN A 133 -10.12 -1.24 1.42
N LYS A 134 -11.23 -1.23 2.15
CA LYS A 134 -11.25 -1.23 3.61
C LYS A 134 -11.72 -2.56 4.16
N VAL A 135 -11.31 -2.86 5.39
CA VAL A 135 -11.90 -3.99 6.13
C VAL A 135 -13.35 -3.65 6.42
N THR A 136 -14.27 -4.45 5.89
CA THR A 136 -15.69 -4.36 6.28
C THR A 136 -15.83 -4.96 7.66
N ALA A 137 -16.36 -4.19 8.61
CA ALA A 137 -16.71 -4.72 9.92
C ALA A 137 -17.74 -5.84 9.73
N SER A 138 -17.40 -7.05 10.17
CA SER A 138 -18.37 -8.13 10.26
C SER A 138 -19.46 -7.71 11.26
N LYS A 139 -20.71 -7.64 10.78
CA LYS A 139 -21.86 -7.47 11.67
C LYS A 139 -22.07 -8.71 12.53
#